data_d00e57a0d1fa2403a02cef30ff7c5a91
#
_entry.id   d00e57a0d1fa2403a02cef30ff7c5a91
#
_cell.length_a   1.000
_cell.length_b   1.000
_cell.length_c   1.000
_cell.angle_alpha   90.00
_cell.angle_beta   90.00
_cell.angle_gamma   90.00
#
_symmetry.space_group_name_H-M   'P 1'
#
loop_
_entity.id
_entity.type
_entity.pdbx_description
1 polymer ?
#
loop_
_entity_poly.entity_id
_entity_poly.type
_entity_poly.pdbx_seq_one_letter_code
_entity_poly.pdbx_strand_id
1 'polypeptide(L)'
;MGEVGAVLVNHEKNVERAEIIREKGTNRTKFFRGQVDKYTWVDLGSSYLQSELNCAYLYAQIENPDIINNDRLQSWNTYYELLTPLKEKGCIDLPVVPAGCVHNAHMFYIKTKDLEERSRLIAFLKENGIGAVFHYIPLHSSPAGQQFSRFHGEDKYTTKESERLLRLPMYYGLEKKDI
;
A
#
# COMPACT_ATOMS: atom_id res chain seq x y z
N MET A 1 -1.00 -12.57 5.66
CA MET A 1 -0.19 -11.74 6.59
C MET A 1 -0.91 -10.42 6.75
N GLY A 2 -1.00 -9.88 7.97
CA GLY A 2 -1.57 -8.57 8.21
C GLY A 2 -0.64 -7.44 7.74
N GLU A 3 -0.82 -6.26 8.29
CA GLU A 3 0.03 -5.10 8.00
C GLU A 3 1.40 -5.27 8.66
N VAL A 4 2.46 -5.04 7.91
CA VAL A 4 3.85 -5.07 8.36
C VAL A 4 4.60 -3.90 7.74
N GLY A 5 5.49 -3.31 8.53
CA GLY A 5 6.39 -2.26 8.06
C GLY A 5 7.83 -2.51 8.51
N ALA A 6 8.77 -1.84 7.88
CA ALA A 6 10.17 -1.85 8.25
C ALA A 6 10.72 -0.42 8.32
N VAL A 7 11.55 -0.17 9.30
CA VAL A 7 12.32 1.08 9.42
C VAL A 7 13.81 0.75 9.23
N LEU A 8 14.42 1.39 8.26
CA LEU A 8 15.85 1.26 8.00
C LEU A 8 16.60 2.38 8.73
N VAL A 9 17.43 2.02 9.71
CA VAL A 9 18.18 2.97 10.53
C VAL A 9 19.61 3.07 10.00
N ASN A 10 19.90 4.13 9.26
CA ASN A 10 21.20 4.33 8.60
C ASN A 10 22.27 5.01 9.49
N HIS A 11 21.89 5.57 10.63
CA HIS A 11 22.79 6.24 11.54
C HIS A 11 22.87 5.50 12.88
N GLU A 12 24.05 5.04 13.25
CA GLU A 12 24.29 4.26 14.47
C GLU A 12 23.74 4.94 15.74
N LYS A 13 23.90 6.27 15.84
CA LYS A 13 23.37 7.06 16.97
C LYS A 13 21.87 6.92 17.20
N ASN A 14 21.10 6.47 16.20
CA ASN A 14 19.64 6.32 16.28
C ASN A 14 19.22 4.87 16.57
N VAL A 15 20.12 3.90 16.51
CA VAL A 15 19.78 2.46 16.64
C VAL A 15 19.18 2.17 18.00
N GLU A 16 19.84 2.59 19.07
CA GLU A 16 19.35 2.37 20.44
C GLU A 16 17.95 2.98 20.64
N ARG A 17 17.76 4.22 20.17
CA ARG A 17 16.47 4.89 20.30
C ARG A 17 15.38 4.18 19.49
N ALA A 18 15.68 3.69 18.29
CA ALA A 18 14.76 2.92 17.47
C ALA A 18 14.35 1.60 18.16
N GLU A 19 15.29 0.89 18.78
CA GLU A 19 14.99 -0.34 19.54
C GLU A 19 14.08 -0.08 20.72
N ILE A 20 14.33 1.01 21.47
CA ILE A 20 13.49 1.41 22.61
C ILE A 20 12.07 1.76 22.14
N ILE A 21 11.93 2.57 21.10
CA ILE A 21 10.62 2.95 20.55
C ILE A 21 9.85 1.71 20.09
N ARG A 22 10.52 0.80 19.37
CA ARG A 22 9.92 -0.41 18.83
C ARG A 22 9.29 -1.29 19.89
N GLU A 23 9.90 -1.35 21.07
CA GLU A 23 9.48 -2.27 22.14
C GLU A 23 9.03 -1.51 23.40
N LYS A 24 7.94 -0.78 23.26
CA LYS A 24 7.18 -0.17 24.37
C LYS A 24 7.98 0.83 25.23
N GLY A 25 9.06 1.38 24.71
CA GLY A 25 9.92 2.29 25.45
C GLY A 25 10.83 1.58 26.46
N THR A 26 11.07 0.26 26.28
CA THR A 26 11.92 -0.52 27.20
C THR A 26 13.32 -0.73 26.62
N ASN A 27 14.29 -1.01 27.47
CA ASN A 27 15.65 -1.43 27.08
C ASN A 27 15.79 -2.96 26.97
N ARG A 28 14.70 -3.68 26.64
CA ARG A 28 14.65 -5.14 26.58
C ARG A 28 15.66 -5.74 25.58
N THR A 29 15.93 -5.09 24.45
CA THR A 29 16.95 -5.53 23.51
C THR A 29 18.34 -5.59 24.15
N LYS A 30 18.71 -4.61 25.01
CA LYS A 30 19.97 -4.64 25.77
C LYS A 30 20.01 -5.80 26.76
N PHE A 31 18.88 -6.14 27.39
CA PHE A 31 18.78 -7.28 28.29
C PHE A 31 19.07 -8.60 27.54
N PHE A 32 18.48 -8.83 26.39
CA PHE A 32 18.75 -10.03 25.60
C PHE A 32 20.18 -10.13 25.08
N ARG A 33 20.86 -8.99 24.90
CA ARG A 33 22.29 -8.96 24.56
C ARG A 33 23.21 -9.09 25.78
N GLY A 34 22.68 -9.24 26.99
CA GLY A 34 23.48 -9.32 28.23
C GLY A 34 24.15 -8.01 28.64
N GLN A 35 23.68 -6.87 28.15
CA GLN A 35 24.24 -5.56 28.41
C GLN A 35 23.69 -4.90 29.68
N VAL A 36 22.57 -5.42 30.18
CA VAL A 36 21.94 -4.99 31.45
C VAL A 36 21.38 -6.22 32.17
N ASP A 37 21.36 -6.19 33.50
CA ASP A 37 20.89 -7.32 34.33
C ASP A 37 19.38 -7.49 34.28
N LYS A 38 18.65 -6.39 34.10
CA LYS A 38 17.18 -6.34 34.00
C LYS A 38 16.75 -5.33 32.96
N TYR A 39 15.65 -5.60 32.27
CA TYR A 39 15.03 -4.58 31.44
C TYR A 39 14.00 -3.78 32.21
N THR A 40 13.81 -2.54 31.83
CA THR A 40 12.83 -1.64 32.42
C THR A 40 12.31 -0.66 31.38
N TRP A 41 11.26 0.05 31.71
CA TRP A 41 10.76 1.17 30.91
C TRP A 41 11.67 2.38 31.09
N VAL A 42 12.26 2.85 30.00
CA VAL A 42 13.29 3.90 30.01
C VAL A 42 12.86 5.16 29.25
N ASP A 43 11.91 5.07 28.31
CA ASP A 43 11.49 6.21 27.50
C ASP A 43 10.15 5.94 26.81
N LEU A 44 9.62 6.92 26.05
CA LEU A 44 8.45 6.75 25.24
C LEU A 44 8.67 5.73 24.12
N GLY A 45 7.69 4.89 23.87
CA GLY A 45 7.68 3.90 22.81
C GLY A 45 6.31 3.31 22.60
N SER A 46 6.17 2.40 21.64
CA SER A 46 4.94 1.70 21.35
C SER A 46 5.18 0.24 20.98
N SER A 47 4.11 -0.54 20.85
CA SER A 47 4.18 -1.96 20.53
C SER A 47 4.26 -2.14 19.02
N TYR A 48 5.46 -2.03 18.44
CA TYR A 48 5.71 -2.21 17.00
C TYR A 48 6.25 -3.59 16.64
N LEU A 49 6.46 -4.46 17.62
CA LEU A 49 6.93 -5.82 17.34
C LEU A 49 5.82 -6.66 16.73
N GLN A 50 6.16 -7.30 15.63
CA GLN A 50 5.32 -8.32 15.01
C GLN A 50 5.38 -9.63 15.79
N SER A 51 4.34 -10.46 15.67
CA SER A 51 4.39 -11.83 16.17
C SER A 51 5.37 -12.68 15.35
N GLU A 52 5.93 -13.72 15.96
CA GLU A 52 6.82 -14.66 15.28
C GLU A 52 6.13 -15.32 14.07
N LEU A 53 4.83 -15.59 14.15
CA LEU A 53 4.04 -16.14 13.04
C LEU A 53 4.01 -15.20 11.85
N ASN A 54 3.78 -13.90 12.10
CA ASN A 54 3.81 -12.89 11.03
C ASN A 54 5.20 -12.74 10.44
N CYS A 55 6.24 -12.79 11.28
CA CYS A 55 7.63 -12.72 10.84
C CYS A 55 8.01 -13.93 9.97
N ALA A 56 7.64 -15.13 10.38
CA ALA A 56 7.90 -16.35 9.60
C ALA A 56 7.18 -16.31 8.24
N TYR A 57 5.94 -15.88 8.22
CA TYR A 57 5.19 -15.73 6.97
C TYR A 57 5.82 -14.68 6.04
N LEU A 58 6.23 -13.53 6.61
CA LEU A 58 6.94 -12.48 5.86
C LEU A 58 8.26 -12.98 5.30
N TYR A 59 9.02 -13.72 6.11
CA TYR A 59 10.31 -14.28 5.70
C TYR A 59 10.17 -15.15 4.45
N ALA A 60 9.21 -16.08 4.42
CA ALA A 60 8.93 -16.91 3.26
C ALA A 60 8.56 -16.09 1.98
N GLN A 61 7.90 -14.93 2.15
CA GLN A 61 7.62 -14.03 1.02
C GLN A 61 8.89 -13.33 0.53
N ILE A 62 9.76 -12.89 1.47
CA ILE A 62 11.02 -12.20 1.15
C ILE A 62 12.04 -13.13 0.48
N GLU A 63 11.97 -14.44 0.69
CA GLU A 63 12.81 -15.40 -0.02
C GLU A 63 12.46 -15.52 -1.53
N ASN A 64 11.27 -15.03 -1.94
CA ASN A 64 10.76 -15.18 -3.31
C ASN A 64 10.26 -13.84 -3.93
N PRO A 65 10.91 -12.70 -3.67
CA PRO A 65 10.38 -11.40 -4.10
C PRO A 65 10.35 -11.26 -5.61
N ASP A 66 11.34 -11.80 -6.32
CA ASP A 66 11.43 -11.68 -7.78
C ASP A 66 10.35 -12.51 -8.48
N ILE A 67 10.05 -13.70 -7.97
CA ILE A 67 8.97 -14.54 -8.50
C ILE A 67 7.64 -13.82 -8.35
N ILE A 68 7.35 -13.29 -7.15
CA ILE A 68 6.11 -12.59 -6.85
C ILE A 68 5.97 -11.30 -7.68
N ASN A 69 7.04 -10.51 -7.75
CA ASN A 69 7.00 -9.24 -8.47
C ASN A 69 6.90 -9.44 -9.99
N ASN A 70 7.61 -10.42 -10.55
CA ASN A 70 7.53 -10.71 -11.98
C ASN A 70 6.14 -11.20 -12.40
N ASP A 71 5.51 -12.07 -11.63
CA ASP A 71 4.13 -12.51 -11.86
C ASP A 71 3.16 -11.32 -11.86
N ARG A 72 3.26 -10.44 -10.85
CA ARG A 72 2.45 -9.23 -10.76
C ARG A 72 2.70 -8.25 -11.90
N LEU A 73 3.95 -8.09 -12.31
CA LEU A 73 4.31 -7.26 -13.48
C LEU A 73 3.72 -7.81 -14.77
N GLN A 74 3.67 -9.12 -14.96
CA GLN A 74 3.01 -9.74 -16.11
C GLN A 74 1.52 -9.43 -16.13
N SER A 75 0.81 -9.59 -15.01
CA SER A 75 -0.60 -9.25 -14.88
C SER A 75 -0.84 -7.75 -15.14
N TRP A 76 0.01 -6.89 -14.57
CA TRP A 76 -0.07 -5.44 -14.75
C TRP A 76 0.10 -5.04 -16.23
N ASN A 77 1.09 -5.61 -16.92
CA ASN A 77 1.32 -5.36 -18.34
C ASN A 77 0.15 -5.86 -19.19
N THR A 78 -0.41 -7.03 -18.86
CA THR A 78 -1.59 -7.56 -19.54
C THR A 78 -2.78 -6.61 -19.44
N TYR A 79 -3.10 -6.11 -18.24
CA TYR A 79 -4.12 -5.07 -18.08
C TYR A 79 -3.82 -3.83 -18.92
N TYR A 80 -2.58 -3.37 -18.88
CA TYR A 80 -2.18 -2.16 -19.60
C TYR A 80 -2.39 -2.32 -21.11
N GLU A 81 -1.95 -3.45 -21.68
CA GLU A 81 -2.10 -3.76 -23.10
C GLU A 81 -3.58 -3.87 -23.51
N LEU A 82 -4.38 -4.62 -22.76
CA LEU A 82 -5.79 -4.86 -23.07
C LEU A 82 -6.64 -3.60 -22.95
N LEU A 83 -6.30 -2.69 -22.02
CA LEU A 83 -7.07 -1.47 -21.77
C LEU A 83 -6.55 -0.25 -22.56
N THR A 84 -5.39 -0.34 -23.20
CA THR A 84 -4.84 0.74 -24.03
C THR A 84 -5.82 1.24 -25.09
N PRO A 85 -6.59 0.40 -25.82
CA PRO A 85 -7.57 0.89 -26.79
C PRO A 85 -8.69 1.75 -26.17
N LEU A 86 -9.06 1.52 -24.92
CA LEU A 86 -10.03 2.35 -24.20
C LEU A 86 -9.43 3.71 -23.80
N LYS A 87 -8.17 3.73 -23.41
CA LYS A 87 -7.42 4.98 -23.17
C LYS A 87 -7.32 5.81 -24.45
N GLU A 88 -6.98 5.19 -25.58
CA GLU A 88 -6.86 5.88 -26.88
C GLU A 88 -8.17 6.49 -27.35
N LYS A 89 -9.31 5.86 -27.01
CA LYS A 89 -10.66 6.40 -27.24
C LYS A 89 -11.07 7.47 -26.24
N GLY A 90 -10.22 7.78 -25.24
CA GLY A 90 -10.54 8.75 -24.18
C GLY A 90 -11.60 8.29 -23.19
N CYS A 91 -11.89 6.98 -23.11
CA CYS A 91 -12.86 6.43 -22.17
C CYS A 91 -12.34 6.35 -20.74
N ILE A 92 -11.04 6.06 -20.59
CA ILE A 92 -10.37 5.91 -19.29
C ILE A 92 -8.94 6.49 -19.33
N ASP A 93 -8.40 6.82 -18.15
CA ASP A 93 -6.96 7.02 -17.98
C ASP A 93 -6.31 5.77 -17.37
N LEU A 94 -5.10 5.44 -17.84
CA LEU A 94 -4.28 4.35 -17.31
C LEU A 94 -3.15 4.87 -16.42
N PRO A 95 -2.56 4.02 -15.55
CA PRO A 95 -1.41 4.38 -14.74
C PRO A 95 -0.24 4.85 -15.62
N VAL A 96 0.52 5.80 -15.10
CA VAL A 96 1.75 6.28 -15.74
C VAL A 96 2.93 5.93 -14.83
N VAL A 97 3.88 5.18 -15.35
CA VAL A 97 5.17 4.94 -14.69
C VAL A 97 6.15 5.97 -15.23
N PRO A 98 6.64 6.90 -14.39
CA PRO A 98 7.59 7.92 -14.85
C PRO A 98 8.89 7.29 -15.39
N ALA A 99 9.53 7.96 -16.33
CA ALA A 99 10.82 7.53 -16.85
C ALA A 99 11.86 7.42 -15.72
N GLY A 100 12.63 6.33 -15.73
CA GLY A 100 13.64 6.05 -14.70
C GLY A 100 13.08 5.46 -13.41
N CYS A 101 11.77 5.26 -13.29
CA CYS A 101 11.16 4.59 -12.15
C CYS A 101 10.91 3.11 -12.45
N VAL A 102 11.16 2.27 -11.45
CA VAL A 102 10.81 0.84 -11.45
C VAL A 102 9.69 0.63 -10.43
N HIS A 103 8.64 -0.10 -10.81
CA HIS A 103 7.52 -0.40 -9.92
C HIS A 103 7.36 -1.91 -9.72
N ASN A 104 6.73 -2.29 -8.62
CA ASN A 104 6.49 -3.68 -8.24
C ASN A 104 5.09 -4.19 -8.57
N ALA A 105 4.35 -3.48 -9.41
CA ALA A 105 2.96 -3.82 -9.75
C ALA A 105 2.06 -4.06 -8.51
N HIS A 106 2.20 -3.21 -7.48
CA HIS A 106 1.43 -3.33 -6.25
C HIS A 106 -0.08 -3.30 -6.50
N MET A 107 -0.54 -2.49 -7.44
CA MET A 107 -1.93 -2.41 -7.86
C MET A 107 -2.02 -2.02 -9.34
N PHE A 108 -3.14 -2.36 -9.97
CA PHE A 108 -3.56 -1.77 -11.23
C PHE A 108 -4.83 -0.96 -11.00
N TYR A 109 -4.87 0.24 -11.53
CA TYR A 109 -6.03 1.12 -11.43
C TYR A 109 -6.35 1.77 -12.78
N ILE A 110 -7.60 2.17 -12.93
CA ILE A 110 -8.03 3.04 -14.01
C ILE A 110 -8.71 4.27 -13.41
N LYS A 111 -8.79 5.34 -14.19
CA LYS A 111 -9.60 6.50 -13.83
C LYS A 111 -10.69 6.67 -14.89
N THR A 112 -11.92 6.77 -14.43
CA THR A 112 -13.10 7.07 -15.24
C THR A 112 -13.27 8.58 -15.40
N LYS A 113 -14.31 9.01 -16.08
CA LYS A 113 -14.61 10.42 -16.28
C LYS A 113 -14.94 11.14 -14.96
N ASP A 114 -15.77 10.52 -14.13
CA ASP A 114 -16.30 11.09 -12.89
C ASP A 114 -16.72 10.00 -11.89
N LEU A 115 -17.21 10.45 -10.73
CA LEU A 115 -17.69 9.60 -9.63
C LEU A 115 -18.87 8.72 -10.03
N GLU A 116 -19.79 9.24 -10.86
CA GLU A 116 -20.97 8.50 -11.27
C GLU A 116 -20.60 7.33 -12.17
N GLU A 117 -19.79 7.59 -13.18
CA GLU A 117 -19.27 6.54 -14.08
C GLU A 117 -18.48 5.48 -13.33
N ARG A 118 -17.59 5.89 -12.40
CA ARG A 118 -16.85 4.95 -11.55
C ARG A 118 -17.80 4.07 -10.74
N SER A 119 -18.82 4.65 -10.13
CA SER A 119 -19.76 3.93 -9.27
C SER A 119 -20.59 2.92 -10.07
N ARG A 120 -21.04 3.30 -11.26
CA ARG A 120 -21.74 2.40 -12.19
C ARG A 120 -20.84 1.26 -12.66
N LEU A 121 -19.58 1.56 -12.99
CA LEU A 121 -18.62 0.56 -13.42
C LEU A 121 -18.32 -0.45 -12.30
N ILE A 122 -18.12 0.01 -11.05
CA ILE A 122 -17.93 -0.89 -9.90
C ILE A 122 -19.15 -1.82 -9.71
N ALA A 123 -20.36 -1.29 -9.79
CA ALA A 123 -21.57 -2.09 -9.69
C ALA A 123 -21.66 -3.14 -10.81
N PHE A 124 -21.44 -2.74 -12.06
CA PHE A 124 -21.44 -3.64 -13.20
C PHE A 124 -20.39 -4.75 -13.09
N LEU A 125 -19.17 -4.41 -12.71
CA LEU A 125 -18.10 -5.39 -12.51
C LEU A 125 -18.45 -6.38 -11.40
N LYS A 126 -19.01 -5.91 -10.29
CA LYS A 126 -19.47 -6.76 -9.18
C LYS A 126 -20.58 -7.74 -9.62
N GLU A 127 -21.55 -7.30 -10.41
CA GLU A 127 -22.62 -8.15 -10.97
C GLU A 127 -22.07 -9.23 -11.89
N ASN A 128 -20.91 -8.98 -12.50
CA ASN A 128 -20.18 -9.94 -13.34
C ASN A 128 -19.07 -10.72 -12.59
N GLY A 129 -19.08 -10.71 -11.25
CA GLY A 129 -18.14 -11.48 -10.43
C GLY A 129 -16.75 -10.87 -10.31
N ILE A 130 -16.55 -9.62 -10.75
CA ILE A 130 -15.24 -8.95 -10.71
C ILE A 130 -15.19 -7.98 -9.52
N GLY A 131 -14.28 -8.23 -8.58
CA GLY A 131 -14.09 -7.43 -7.37
C GLY A 131 -13.26 -6.18 -7.60
N ALA A 132 -13.84 -5.13 -8.21
CA ALA A 132 -13.21 -3.83 -8.32
C ALA A 132 -13.60 -2.92 -7.15
N VAL A 133 -12.66 -2.08 -6.69
CA VAL A 133 -12.88 -1.21 -5.52
C VAL A 133 -12.35 0.21 -5.77
N PHE A 134 -12.99 1.20 -5.16
CA PHE A 134 -12.46 2.56 -5.14
C PHE A 134 -11.18 2.66 -4.29
N HIS A 135 -10.47 3.79 -4.38
CA HIS A 135 -9.26 4.02 -3.60
C HIS A 135 -9.46 5.23 -2.69
N TYR A 136 -9.81 4.95 -1.48
CA TYR A 136 -10.00 5.84 -0.32
C TYR A 136 -10.64 7.23 -0.57
N ILE A 137 -11.40 7.65 0.43
CA ILE A 137 -11.88 9.03 0.56
C ILE A 137 -10.70 9.91 1.02
N PRO A 138 -10.51 11.11 0.47
CA PRO A 138 -9.47 12.02 0.92
C PRO A 138 -9.55 12.33 2.42
N LEU A 139 -8.42 12.34 3.11
CA LEU A 139 -8.41 12.55 4.56
C LEU A 139 -9.01 13.90 4.96
N HIS A 140 -8.75 14.96 4.19
CA HIS A 140 -9.23 16.31 4.49
C HIS A 140 -10.77 16.45 4.40
N SER A 141 -11.45 15.57 3.65
CA SER A 141 -12.92 15.55 3.55
C SER A 141 -13.57 14.51 4.47
N SER A 142 -12.78 13.64 5.12
CA SER A 142 -13.29 12.67 6.08
C SER A 142 -13.75 13.34 7.37
N PRO A 143 -14.72 12.76 8.12
CA PRO A 143 -15.16 13.34 9.39
C PRO A 143 -14.04 13.62 10.39
N ALA A 144 -13.12 12.70 10.58
CA ALA A 144 -11.96 12.88 11.45
C ALA A 144 -10.98 13.92 10.89
N GLY A 145 -10.75 13.92 9.57
CA GLY A 145 -9.91 14.93 8.93
C GLY A 145 -10.45 16.34 9.12
N GLN A 146 -11.75 16.53 8.99
CA GLN A 146 -12.40 17.83 9.23
C GLN A 146 -12.32 18.26 10.70
N GLN A 147 -12.36 17.31 11.63
CA GLN A 147 -12.30 17.59 13.07
C GLN A 147 -10.87 17.91 13.54
N PHE A 148 -9.87 17.15 13.10
CA PHE A 148 -8.53 17.15 13.67
C PHE A 148 -7.44 17.75 12.77
N SER A 149 -7.79 18.13 11.54
CA SER A 149 -6.83 18.69 10.59
C SER A 149 -7.39 19.88 9.82
N ARG A 150 -6.53 20.50 9.03
CA ARG A 150 -6.93 21.51 8.06
C ARG A 150 -6.24 21.24 6.74
N PHE A 151 -6.93 21.43 5.65
CA PHE A 151 -6.34 21.44 4.32
C PHE A 151 -5.61 22.77 4.08
N HIS A 152 -4.41 22.71 3.51
CA HIS A 152 -3.66 23.90 3.15
C HIS A 152 -3.83 24.22 1.65
N GLY A 153 -4.26 25.43 1.34
CA GLY A 153 -4.46 25.86 -0.04
C GLY A 153 -5.75 25.34 -0.67
N GLU A 154 -5.74 25.15 -1.98
CA GLU A 154 -6.88 24.73 -2.79
C GLU A 154 -6.74 23.25 -3.20
N ASP A 155 -7.82 22.47 -3.06
CA ASP A 155 -7.86 21.08 -3.54
C ASP A 155 -8.09 21.03 -5.06
N LYS A 156 -7.01 20.96 -5.81
CA LYS A 156 -7.04 20.88 -7.28
C LYS A 156 -7.10 19.46 -7.81
N TYR A 157 -6.61 18.46 -7.05
CA TYR A 157 -6.38 17.12 -7.55
C TYR A 157 -6.99 16.04 -6.67
N THR A 158 -6.83 16.12 -5.37
CA THR A 158 -7.05 14.99 -4.45
C THR A 158 -8.47 14.46 -4.53
N THR A 159 -9.48 15.31 -4.37
CA THR A 159 -10.88 14.90 -4.45
C THR A 159 -11.22 14.41 -5.85
N LYS A 160 -10.92 15.19 -6.88
CA LYS A 160 -11.21 14.87 -8.27
C LYS A 160 -10.62 13.50 -8.67
N GLU A 161 -9.35 13.26 -8.38
CA GLU A 161 -8.70 12.01 -8.79
C GLU A 161 -9.16 10.82 -7.94
N SER A 162 -9.44 11.02 -6.66
CA SER A 162 -10.03 10.02 -5.77
C SER A 162 -11.42 9.57 -6.23
N GLU A 163 -12.25 10.49 -6.70
CA GLU A 163 -13.60 10.20 -7.19
C GLU A 163 -13.61 9.39 -8.49
N ARG A 164 -12.58 9.51 -9.31
CA ARG A 164 -12.45 8.87 -10.62
C ARG A 164 -11.77 7.51 -10.58
N LEU A 165 -10.97 7.25 -9.55
CA LEU A 165 -10.07 6.10 -9.49
C LEU A 165 -10.78 4.86 -8.98
N LEU A 166 -10.63 3.74 -9.70
CA LEU A 166 -10.98 2.41 -9.24
C LEU A 166 -9.81 1.44 -9.49
N ARG A 167 -9.64 0.48 -8.57
CA ARG A 167 -8.63 -0.58 -8.65
C ARG A 167 -9.26 -1.84 -9.19
N LEU A 168 -8.56 -2.48 -10.13
CA LEU A 168 -8.88 -3.79 -10.64
C LEU A 168 -8.21 -4.90 -9.81
N PRO A 169 -8.71 -6.15 -9.85
CA PRO A 169 -8.09 -7.26 -9.14
C PRO A 169 -6.61 -7.42 -9.50
N MET A 170 -5.75 -7.56 -8.48
CA MET A 170 -4.31 -7.71 -8.66
C MET A 170 -3.75 -8.55 -7.51
N TYR A 171 -3.37 -9.80 -7.81
CA TYR A 171 -2.80 -10.75 -6.84
C TYR A 171 -1.82 -11.68 -7.53
N TYR A 172 -0.99 -12.36 -6.76
CA TYR A 172 -0.07 -13.37 -7.27
C TYR A 172 -0.84 -14.57 -7.83
N GLY A 173 -0.49 -15.01 -9.04
CA GLY A 173 -1.17 -16.11 -9.71
C GLY A 173 -2.47 -15.73 -10.44
N LEU A 174 -2.69 -14.43 -10.70
CA LEU A 174 -3.80 -13.98 -11.56
C LEU A 174 -3.54 -14.43 -13.00
N GLU A 175 -4.38 -15.31 -13.50
CA GLU A 175 -4.20 -15.86 -14.84
C GLU A 175 -4.65 -14.88 -15.93
N LYS A 176 -3.95 -14.88 -17.06
CA LYS A 176 -4.26 -13.99 -18.19
C LYS A 176 -5.70 -14.10 -18.70
N LYS A 177 -6.31 -15.29 -18.60
CA LYS A 177 -7.70 -15.50 -19.02
C LYS A 177 -8.74 -14.81 -18.12
N ASP A 178 -8.32 -14.46 -16.88
CA ASP A 178 -9.18 -13.82 -15.88
C ASP A 178 -9.01 -12.29 -15.87
N ILE A 179 -8.09 -11.77 -16.71
CA ILE A 179 -7.86 -10.35 -16.98
C ILE A 179 -8.65 -9.90 -18.20
#